data_9201ac980224fbea82039d1d3489b4bb
#
_entry.id   9201ac980224fbea82039d1d3489b4bb
#
_cell.length_a   1.000
_cell.length_b   1.000
_cell.length_c   1.000
_cell.angle_alpha   90.00
_cell.angle_beta   90.00
_cell.angle_gamma   90.00
#
_symmetry.space_group_name_H-M   'P 1'
#
loop_
_entity.id
_entity.type
_entity.pdbx_description
1 polymer ?
#
loop_
_entity_poly.entity_id
_entity_poly.type
_entity_poly.pdbx_seq_one_letter_code
_entity_poly.pdbx_strand_id
1 'polypeptide(L)'
;MAPPARFGPDNASLQVRTYREGVAAKAGHDLIISVTRWDATVQVADEPAGWTIELNADPASLEVREGLRGVKPLTDKDRVEIRKTIDAKILGGTPIRFRASGVGRSDDGASLTIDGELSMAGSTQPLTAQLTVGDGGAIRGTIPVTQSRWGIKPYRGLMGALKVRDEIEVVIAADLGAA
;
A
#
# COMPACT_ATOMS: atom_id res chain seq x y z
N MET A 1 -24.33 15.13 -10.39
CA MET A 1 -23.20 14.44 -9.76
C MET A 1 -22.51 13.57 -10.79
N ALA A 2 -21.23 13.71 -10.95
CA ALA A 2 -20.46 12.84 -11.85
C ALA A 2 -20.49 11.38 -11.34
N PRO A 3 -20.42 10.38 -12.23
CA PRO A 3 -20.29 9.01 -11.79
C PRO A 3 -18.98 8.81 -11.01
N PRO A 4 -18.93 7.86 -10.07
CA PRO A 4 -17.70 7.59 -9.34
C PRO A 4 -16.58 7.09 -10.27
N ALA A 5 -15.38 7.64 -10.08
CA ALA A 5 -14.19 7.12 -10.72
C ALA A 5 -13.80 5.77 -10.10
N ARG A 6 -13.38 4.83 -10.92
CA ARG A 6 -12.98 3.48 -10.50
C ARG A 6 -11.54 3.20 -10.90
N PHE A 7 -10.78 2.69 -9.96
CA PHE A 7 -9.37 2.34 -10.14
C PHE A 7 -9.14 0.89 -9.77
N GLY A 8 -8.16 0.32 -10.41
CA GLY A 8 -7.66 -1.03 -10.19
C GLY A 8 -6.35 -1.25 -10.94
N PRO A 9 -5.83 -2.48 -10.99
CA PRO A 9 -4.55 -2.79 -11.62
C PRO A 9 -4.47 -2.42 -13.11
N ASP A 10 -5.60 -2.29 -13.80
CA ASP A 10 -5.64 -2.01 -15.24
C ASP A 10 -5.40 -0.51 -15.56
N ASN A 11 -5.69 0.38 -14.62
CA ASN A 11 -5.61 1.84 -14.83
C ASN A 11 -4.88 2.60 -13.74
N ALA A 12 -4.38 1.92 -12.72
CA ALA A 12 -3.63 2.52 -11.62
C ALA A 12 -2.62 1.52 -11.04
N SER A 13 -1.72 2.00 -10.19
CA SER A 13 -0.70 1.19 -9.53
C SER A 13 -0.80 1.32 -8.03
N LEU A 14 -0.80 0.19 -7.36
CA LEU A 14 -0.71 0.08 -5.91
C LEU A 14 0.43 -0.86 -5.57
N GLN A 15 1.45 -0.35 -4.89
CA GLN A 15 2.64 -1.10 -4.51
C GLN A 15 2.90 -0.98 -3.02
N VAL A 16 3.58 -1.98 -2.49
CA VAL A 16 4.14 -1.97 -1.13
C VAL A 16 5.64 -2.14 -1.23
N ARG A 17 6.38 -1.28 -0.53
CA ARG A 17 7.83 -1.37 -0.41
C ARG A 17 8.21 -1.74 1.01
N THR A 18 9.04 -2.77 1.14
CA THR A 18 9.54 -3.25 2.41
C THR A 18 11.05 -3.13 2.45
N TYR A 19 11.60 -2.97 3.63
CA TYR A 19 13.03 -2.75 3.86
C TYR A 19 13.58 -3.76 4.84
N ARG A 20 14.72 -4.33 4.50
CA ARG A 20 15.46 -5.25 5.37
C ARG A 20 16.21 -4.49 6.46
N GLU A 21 16.36 -5.13 7.61
CA GLU A 21 17.22 -4.66 8.70
C GLU A 21 17.77 -5.83 9.53
N GLY A 22 18.59 -5.52 10.51
CA GLY A 22 19.22 -6.49 11.39
C GLY A 22 20.65 -6.83 11.00
N VAL A 23 21.34 -7.60 11.82
CA VAL A 23 22.75 -7.96 11.64
C VAL A 23 23.03 -8.82 10.42
N ALA A 24 22.03 -9.62 10.00
CA ALA A 24 22.10 -10.44 8.78
C ALA A 24 21.28 -9.82 7.61
N ALA A 25 21.10 -8.49 7.58
CA ALA A 25 20.32 -7.82 6.55
C ALA A 25 20.78 -8.13 5.12
N LYS A 26 22.08 -8.36 4.91
CA LYS A 26 22.65 -8.74 3.60
C LYS A 26 22.10 -10.05 3.03
N ALA A 27 21.56 -10.93 3.87
CA ALA A 27 20.92 -12.18 3.43
C ALA A 27 19.47 -11.98 2.95
N GLY A 28 18.90 -10.82 3.18
CA GLY A 28 17.56 -10.48 2.75
C GLY A 28 17.54 -9.42 1.64
N HIS A 29 16.35 -9.03 1.26
CA HIS A 29 16.10 -8.05 0.19
C HIS A 29 15.18 -6.94 0.66
N ASP A 30 15.36 -5.75 0.10
CA ASP A 30 14.31 -4.76 0.03
C ASP A 30 13.36 -5.18 -1.08
N LEU A 31 12.06 -5.18 -0.84
CA LEU A 31 11.07 -5.69 -1.78
C LEU A 31 10.23 -4.57 -2.39
N ILE A 32 9.98 -4.69 -3.69
CA ILE A 32 8.92 -3.98 -4.39
C ILE A 32 7.83 -5.00 -4.69
N ILE A 33 6.66 -4.80 -4.10
CA ILE A 33 5.53 -5.71 -4.15
C ILE A 33 4.37 -5.01 -4.85
N SER A 34 3.81 -5.63 -5.88
CA SER A 34 2.58 -5.13 -6.53
C SER A 34 1.37 -5.79 -5.91
N VAL A 35 0.34 -5.00 -5.63
CA VAL A 35 -0.98 -5.53 -5.30
C VAL A 35 -1.71 -5.76 -6.61
N THR A 36 -2.00 -7.02 -6.93
CA THR A 36 -2.50 -7.41 -8.27
C THR A 36 -4.02 -7.56 -8.34
N ARG A 37 -4.71 -7.65 -7.20
CA ARG A 37 -6.18 -7.64 -7.10
C ARG A 37 -6.61 -6.65 -6.05
N TRP A 38 -7.06 -5.51 -6.52
CA TRP A 38 -7.62 -4.43 -5.70
C TRP A 38 -8.55 -3.57 -6.53
N ASP A 39 -9.44 -2.87 -5.87
CA ASP A 39 -10.29 -1.84 -6.46
C ASP A 39 -10.39 -0.63 -5.55
N ALA A 40 -10.56 0.52 -6.15
CA ALA A 40 -10.89 1.75 -5.44
C ALA A 40 -12.01 2.49 -6.16
N THR A 41 -12.90 3.08 -5.38
CA THR A 41 -13.99 3.94 -5.87
C THR A 41 -13.81 5.31 -5.26
N VAL A 42 -13.79 6.33 -6.11
CA VAL A 42 -13.66 7.73 -5.73
C VAL A 42 -14.86 8.50 -6.25
N GLN A 43 -15.68 8.99 -5.35
CA GLN A 43 -16.76 9.94 -5.69
C GLN A 43 -16.27 11.34 -5.41
N VAL A 44 -16.07 12.11 -6.46
CA VAL A 44 -15.66 13.52 -6.38
C VAL A 44 -16.90 14.39 -6.21
N ALA A 45 -16.84 15.34 -5.28
CA ALA A 45 -17.82 16.40 -5.08
C ALA A 45 -17.17 17.77 -5.37
N ASP A 46 -17.98 18.83 -5.46
CA ASP A 46 -17.49 20.19 -5.69
C ASP A 46 -16.49 20.61 -4.61
N GLU A 47 -16.79 20.30 -3.36
CA GLU A 47 -15.90 20.50 -2.22
C GLU A 47 -15.18 19.19 -1.85
N PRO A 48 -13.85 19.23 -1.59
CA PRO A 48 -13.09 18.05 -1.21
C PRO A 48 -13.63 17.31 0.02
N ALA A 49 -14.21 18.02 0.97
CA ALA A 49 -14.82 17.44 2.17
C ALA A 49 -16.02 16.52 1.84
N GLY A 50 -16.62 16.67 0.67
CA GLY A 50 -17.72 15.80 0.21
C GLY A 50 -17.24 14.58 -0.58
N TRP A 51 -15.94 14.40 -0.79
CA TRP A 51 -15.42 13.24 -1.50
C TRP A 51 -15.56 11.98 -0.67
N THR A 52 -15.86 10.88 -1.34
CA THR A 52 -15.80 9.55 -0.71
C THR A 52 -14.77 8.69 -1.44
N ILE A 53 -13.96 7.98 -0.67
CA ILE A 53 -12.91 7.10 -1.19
C ILE A 53 -13.00 5.79 -0.43
N GLU A 54 -13.14 4.70 -1.16
CA GLU A 54 -13.09 3.34 -0.64
C GLU A 54 -12.10 2.53 -1.47
N LEU A 55 -11.25 1.75 -0.82
CA LEU A 55 -10.31 0.84 -1.46
C LEU A 55 -10.42 -0.53 -0.79
N ASN A 56 -10.45 -1.58 -1.61
CA ASN A 56 -10.38 -2.97 -1.17
C ASN A 56 -9.22 -3.67 -1.86
N ALA A 57 -8.47 -4.49 -1.14
CA ALA A 57 -7.40 -5.29 -1.70
C ALA A 57 -7.40 -6.71 -1.14
N ASP A 58 -7.05 -7.66 -2.02
CA ASP A 58 -6.95 -9.07 -1.68
C ASP A 58 -5.58 -9.36 -1.05
N PRO A 59 -5.52 -9.88 0.19
CA PRO A 59 -4.25 -10.19 0.87
C PRO A 59 -3.41 -11.25 0.14
N ALA A 60 -4.04 -12.12 -0.65
CA ALA A 60 -3.35 -13.14 -1.45
C ALA A 60 -2.75 -12.60 -2.76
N SER A 61 -2.96 -11.31 -3.07
CA SER A 61 -2.56 -10.71 -4.34
C SER A 61 -1.31 -9.81 -4.27
N LEU A 62 -0.55 -9.88 -3.20
CA LEU A 62 0.69 -9.14 -3.03
C LEU A 62 1.85 -9.95 -3.64
N GLU A 63 2.27 -9.56 -4.84
CA GLU A 63 3.28 -10.27 -5.63
C GLU A 63 4.59 -9.50 -5.69
N VAL A 64 5.70 -10.14 -5.33
CA VAL A 64 7.04 -9.54 -5.40
C VAL A 64 7.42 -9.31 -6.86
N ARG A 65 7.68 -8.05 -7.21
CA ARG A 65 8.22 -7.66 -8.52
C ARG A 65 9.74 -7.66 -8.53
N GLU A 66 10.32 -7.06 -7.51
CA GLU A 66 11.78 -6.93 -7.40
C GLU A 66 12.24 -7.17 -5.96
N GLY A 67 13.39 -7.82 -5.84
CA GLY A 67 14.18 -7.89 -4.62
C GLY A 67 15.49 -7.16 -4.83
N LEU A 68 15.75 -6.13 -4.03
CA LEU A 68 16.91 -5.25 -4.15
C LEU A 68 17.93 -5.53 -3.02
N ARG A 69 19.19 -5.26 -3.28
CA ARG A 69 20.30 -5.28 -2.30
C ARG A 69 20.64 -6.63 -1.67
N GLY A 70 20.00 -7.73 -2.07
CA GLY A 70 20.35 -9.06 -1.59
C GLY A 70 21.64 -9.59 -2.22
N VAL A 71 22.35 -10.47 -1.51
CA VAL A 71 23.57 -11.12 -2.02
C VAL A 71 23.27 -12.15 -3.11
N LYS A 72 22.03 -12.67 -3.16
CA LYS A 72 21.57 -13.59 -4.19
C LYS A 72 20.25 -13.07 -4.76
N PRO A 73 20.02 -13.20 -6.07
CA PRO A 73 18.73 -12.84 -6.67
C PRO A 73 17.61 -13.73 -6.12
N LEU A 74 16.40 -13.17 -6.01
CA LEU A 74 15.21 -13.94 -5.68
C LEU A 74 14.84 -14.89 -6.82
N THR A 75 14.54 -16.13 -6.47
CA THR A 75 13.99 -17.12 -7.41
C THR A 75 12.46 -16.99 -7.49
N ASP A 76 11.84 -17.59 -8.49
CA ASP A 76 10.37 -17.65 -8.58
C ASP A 76 9.76 -18.39 -7.39
N LYS A 77 10.44 -19.42 -6.89
CA LYS A 77 10.04 -20.13 -5.68
C LYS A 77 10.04 -19.20 -4.45
N ASP A 78 11.07 -18.40 -4.28
CA ASP A 78 11.15 -17.42 -3.19
C ASP A 78 9.98 -16.42 -3.26
N ARG A 79 9.66 -15.92 -4.44
CA ARG A 79 8.54 -14.99 -4.66
C ARG A 79 7.19 -15.59 -4.26
N VAL A 80 6.96 -16.86 -4.62
CA VAL A 80 5.74 -17.59 -4.24
C VAL A 80 5.67 -17.78 -2.73
N GLU A 81 6.77 -18.16 -2.07
CA GLU A 81 6.81 -18.34 -0.62
C GLU A 81 6.61 -17.02 0.14
N ILE A 82 7.20 -15.92 -0.35
CA ILE A 82 6.97 -14.60 0.22
C ILE A 82 5.50 -14.21 0.14
N ARG A 83 4.86 -14.39 -1.03
CA ARG A 83 3.43 -14.11 -1.21
C ARG A 83 2.56 -14.89 -0.22
N LYS A 84 2.81 -16.19 -0.07
CA LYS A 84 2.09 -17.05 0.87
C LYS A 84 2.30 -16.61 2.32
N THR A 85 3.52 -16.20 2.66
CA THR A 85 3.85 -15.73 4.00
C THR A 85 3.14 -14.42 4.32
N ILE A 86 3.09 -13.48 3.37
CA ILE A 86 2.36 -12.22 3.54
C ILE A 86 0.88 -12.50 3.77
N ASP A 87 0.26 -13.30 2.92
CA ASP A 87 -1.17 -13.64 3.04
C ASP A 87 -1.49 -14.33 4.37
N ALA A 88 -0.82 -15.45 4.67
CA ALA A 88 -1.18 -16.30 5.79
C ALA A 88 -0.66 -15.81 7.15
N LYS A 89 0.58 -15.31 7.21
CA LYS A 89 1.25 -15.01 8.48
C LYS A 89 1.25 -13.52 8.84
N ILE A 90 1.31 -12.65 7.85
CA ILE A 90 1.34 -11.20 8.07
C ILE A 90 -0.08 -10.64 8.10
N LEU A 91 -0.88 -10.94 7.10
CA LEU A 91 -2.23 -10.40 6.94
C LEU A 91 -3.34 -11.34 7.46
N GLY A 92 -3.00 -12.60 7.74
CA GLY A 92 -3.94 -13.59 8.29
C GLY A 92 -5.11 -13.91 7.37
N GLY A 93 -4.93 -13.81 6.05
CA GLY A 93 -5.98 -14.03 5.06
C GLY A 93 -7.12 -13.00 5.11
N THR A 94 -6.95 -11.90 5.84
CA THR A 94 -7.99 -10.90 6.05
C THR A 94 -7.97 -9.87 4.93
N PRO A 95 -9.12 -9.52 4.31
CA PRO A 95 -9.20 -8.45 3.33
C PRO A 95 -8.66 -7.12 3.86
N ILE A 96 -7.99 -6.38 2.99
CA ILE A 96 -7.47 -5.05 3.28
C ILE A 96 -8.52 -4.04 2.79
N ARG A 97 -8.87 -3.08 3.64
CA ARG A 97 -9.85 -2.04 3.31
C ARG A 97 -9.38 -0.68 3.80
N PHE A 98 -9.55 0.32 2.97
CA PHE A 98 -9.39 1.71 3.37
C PHE A 98 -10.68 2.47 3.08
N ARG A 99 -11.10 3.31 4.01
CA ARG A 99 -12.25 4.21 3.84
C ARG A 99 -11.87 5.60 4.33
N ALA A 100 -11.99 6.57 3.44
CA ALA A 100 -11.76 7.96 3.81
C ALA A 100 -12.87 8.49 4.74
N SER A 101 -12.46 9.27 5.73
CA SER A 101 -13.34 10.04 6.62
C SER A 101 -13.29 11.54 6.33
N GLY A 102 -12.26 12.01 5.61
CA GLY A 102 -12.12 13.39 5.21
C GLY A 102 -11.09 13.55 4.10
N VAL A 103 -11.31 14.51 3.22
CA VAL A 103 -10.38 14.90 2.17
C VAL A 103 -10.16 16.40 2.22
N GLY A 104 -8.91 16.83 2.28
CA GLY A 104 -8.48 18.21 2.17
C GLY A 104 -7.66 18.41 0.92
N ARG A 105 -7.71 19.61 0.35
CA ARG A 105 -6.89 20.03 -0.80
C ARG A 105 -6.12 21.27 -0.43
N SER A 106 -4.85 21.37 -0.83
CA SER A 106 -4.07 22.59 -0.66
C SER A 106 -4.61 23.74 -1.51
N ASP A 107 -4.36 24.99 -1.09
CA ASP A 107 -4.86 26.19 -1.79
C ASP A 107 -4.36 26.29 -3.23
N ASP A 108 -3.14 25.81 -3.51
CA ASP A 108 -2.57 25.73 -4.85
C ASP A 108 -3.08 24.54 -5.67
N GLY A 109 -3.87 23.67 -5.04
CA GLY A 109 -4.40 22.46 -5.65
C GLY A 109 -3.38 21.35 -5.91
N ALA A 110 -2.13 21.52 -5.46
CA ALA A 110 -1.02 20.62 -5.77
C ALA A 110 -0.95 19.38 -4.86
N SER A 111 -1.72 19.35 -3.78
CA SER A 111 -1.75 18.20 -2.87
C SER A 111 -3.14 17.90 -2.31
N LEU A 112 -3.32 16.62 -1.96
CA LEU A 112 -4.49 16.12 -1.23
C LEU A 112 -4.03 15.50 0.08
N THR A 113 -4.76 15.78 1.14
CA THR A 113 -4.66 15.07 2.42
C THR A 113 -5.91 14.24 2.59
N ILE A 114 -5.74 12.94 2.74
CA ILE A 114 -6.85 12.00 2.91
C ILE A 114 -6.72 11.37 4.28
N ASP A 115 -7.65 11.70 5.16
CA ASP A 115 -7.79 11.04 6.45
C ASP A 115 -8.77 9.89 6.31
N GLY A 116 -8.48 8.77 6.95
CA GLY A 116 -9.34 7.60 6.89
C GLY A 116 -8.96 6.52 7.85
N GLU A 117 -9.57 5.38 7.67
CA GLU A 117 -9.32 4.17 8.44
C GLU A 117 -8.83 3.05 7.53
N LEU A 118 -7.71 2.44 7.89
CA LEU A 118 -7.16 1.25 7.24
C LEU A 118 -7.44 0.03 8.12
N SER A 119 -8.12 -0.95 7.53
CA SER A 119 -8.36 -2.26 8.14
C SER A 119 -7.47 -3.30 7.45
N MET A 120 -6.63 -3.97 8.21
CA MET A 120 -5.82 -5.10 7.77
C MET A 120 -5.43 -5.97 8.97
N ALA A 121 -5.12 -7.22 8.72
CA ALA A 121 -4.70 -8.19 9.76
C ALA A 121 -5.65 -8.24 10.98
N GLY A 122 -6.95 -8.00 10.75
CA GLY A 122 -7.96 -8.03 11.81
C GLY A 122 -8.02 -6.78 12.70
N SER A 123 -7.29 -5.72 12.36
CA SER A 123 -7.27 -4.46 13.11
C SER A 123 -7.61 -3.27 12.20
N THR A 124 -8.31 -2.29 12.75
CA THR A 124 -8.64 -1.02 12.08
C THR A 124 -7.99 0.13 12.82
N GLN A 125 -7.21 0.94 12.11
CA GLN A 125 -6.48 2.07 12.67
C GLN A 125 -6.59 3.29 11.75
N PRO A 126 -6.53 4.51 12.28
CA PRO A 126 -6.50 5.71 11.46
C PRO A 126 -5.21 5.77 10.64
N LEU A 127 -5.35 6.27 9.41
CA LEU A 127 -4.25 6.51 8.49
C LEU A 127 -4.50 7.81 7.72
N THR A 128 -3.49 8.66 7.65
CA THR A 128 -3.49 9.86 6.81
C THR A 128 -2.57 9.64 5.61
N ALA A 129 -3.09 9.85 4.42
CA ALA A 129 -2.35 9.78 3.18
C ALA A 129 -2.13 11.19 2.60
N GLN A 130 -0.87 11.50 2.28
CA GLN A 130 -0.50 12.73 1.56
C GLN A 130 -0.22 12.36 0.09
N LEU A 131 -0.97 12.97 -0.82
CA LEU A 131 -0.83 12.73 -2.26
C LEU A 131 -0.49 14.02 -2.98
N THR A 132 0.32 13.93 -4.02
CA THR A 132 0.56 15.04 -4.94
C THR A 132 -0.40 14.96 -6.12
N VAL A 133 -0.84 16.12 -6.59
CA VAL A 133 -1.69 16.26 -7.77
C VAL A 133 -0.87 16.95 -8.83
N GLY A 134 -0.57 16.24 -9.91
CA GLY A 134 0.14 16.76 -11.06
C GLY A 134 -0.80 17.22 -12.18
N ASP A 135 -0.20 17.65 -13.28
CA ASP A 135 -0.93 18.08 -14.46
C ASP A 135 -1.83 16.95 -14.99
N GLY A 136 -3.02 17.35 -15.48
CA GLY A 136 -3.99 16.42 -16.06
C GLY A 136 -4.68 15.50 -15.05
N GLY A 137 -4.48 15.72 -13.73
CA GLY A 137 -5.09 14.88 -12.69
C GLY A 137 -4.24 13.70 -12.24
N ALA A 138 -2.96 13.68 -12.57
CA ALA A 138 -2.02 12.65 -12.11
C ALA A 138 -1.86 12.69 -10.58
N ILE A 139 -2.18 11.57 -9.92
CA ILE A 139 -2.08 11.40 -8.47
C ILE A 139 -0.89 10.50 -8.16
N ARG A 140 -0.07 10.92 -7.20
CA ARG A 140 1.08 10.16 -6.71
C ARG A 140 1.18 10.29 -5.20
N GLY A 141 1.57 9.21 -4.53
CA GLY A 141 1.84 9.24 -3.11
C GLY A 141 2.69 8.09 -2.65
N THR A 142 3.48 8.36 -1.62
CA THR A 142 4.22 7.37 -0.83
C THR A 142 3.79 7.53 0.61
N ILE A 143 3.12 6.53 1.15
CA ILE A 143 2.45 6.59 2.44
C ILE A 143 3.14 5.63 3.39
N PRO A 144 3.82 6.13 4.46
CA PRO A 144 4.42 5.27 5.45
C PRO A 144 3.35 4.58 6.30
N VAL A 145 3.53 3.30 6.53
CA VAL A 145 2.65 2.47 7.37
C VAL A 145 3.50 1.69 8.36
N THR A 146 3.26 1.91 9.65
CA THR A 146 3.93 1.20 10.73
C THR A 146 3.13 -0.06 11.08
N GLN A 147 3.62 -1.22 10.70
CA GLN A 147 2.91 -2.50 10.77
C GLN A 147 2.42 -2.85 12.18
N SER A 148 3.23 -2.56 13.20
CA SER A 148 2.90 -2.85 14.60
C SER A 148 1.66 -2.11 15.12
N ARG A 149 1.27 -0.99 14.51
CA ARG A 149 0.02 -0.30 14.86
C ARG A 149 -1.22 -1.14 14.56
N TRP A 150 -1.13 -2.07 13.61
CA TRP A 150 -2.20 -3.03 13.29
C TRP A 150 -2.01 -4.39 13.97
N GLY A 151 -1.10 -4.46 14.97
CA GLY A 151 -0.80 -5.71 15.66
C GLY A 151 0.03 -6.70 14.85
N ILE A 152 0.52 -6.29 13.68
CA ILE A 152 1.41 -7.10 12.85
C ILE A 152 2.78 -7.15 13.49
N LYS A 153 3.32 -8.36 13.64
CA LYS A 153 4.72 -8.58 13.98
C LYS A 153 5.52 -8.64 12.67
N PRO A 154 6.41 -7.67 12.39
CA PRO A 154 7.21 -7.70 11.18
C PRO A 154 7.97 -9.02 11.03
N TYR A 155 8.08 -9.51 9.80
CA TYR A 155 8.74 -10.78 9.52
C TYR A 155 10.17 -10.82 10.09
N ARG A 156 10.53 -11.96 10.66
CA ARG A 156 11.87 -12.27 11.15
C ARG A 156 12.32 -13.63 10.62
N GLY A 157 13.54 -13.69 10.12
CA GLY A 157 14.22 -14.90 9.70
C GLY A 157 15.57 -15.06 10.39
N LEU A 158 16.27 -16.18 10.17
CA LEU A 158 17.59 -16.45 10.71
C LEU A 158 17.66 -16.19 12.23
N MET A 159 16.71 -16.72 13.00
CA MET A 159 16.57 -16.52 14.45
C MET A 159 16.52 -15.04 14.88
N GLY A 160 15.91 -14.18 14.04
CA GLY A 160 15.77 -12.75 14.30
C GLY A 160 16.93 -11.88 13.82
N ALA A 161 17.99 -12.47 13.28
CA ALA A 161 19.11 -11.72 12.71
C ALA A 161 18.76 -10.99 11.40
N LEU A 162 17.79 -11.51 10.65
CA LEU A 162 17.18 -10.86 9.49
C LEU A 162 15.78 -10.42 9.86
N LYS A 163 15.47 -9.15 9.63
CA LYS A 163 14.14 -8.57 9.91
C LYS A 163 13.66 -7.74 8.73
N VAL A 164 12.35 -7.66 8.60
CA VAL A 164 11.70 -6.59 7.84
C VAL A 164 11.47 -5.42 8.80
N ARG A 165 11.77 -4.21 8.33
CA ARG A 165 11.53 -2.98 9.10
C ARG A 165 10.04 -2.85 9.43
N ASP A 166 9.71 -2.34 10.60
CA ASP A 166 8.32 -2.13 11.03
C ASP A 166 7.58 -1.12 10.11
N GLU A 167 8.27 -0.06 9.70
CA GLU A 167 7.74 0.87 8.72
C GLU A 167 7.91 0.33 7.30
N ILE A 168 6.79 0.24 6.58
CA ILE A 168 6.71 -0.05 5.15
C ILE A 168 6.14 1.17 4.43
N GLU A 169 6.22 1.19 3.11
CA GLU A 169 5.65 2.25 2.30
C GLU A 169 4.61 1.69 1.34
N VAL A 170 3.46 2.36 1.27
CA VAL A 170 2.44 2.13 0.24
C VAL A 170 2.62 3.19 -0.83
N VAL A 171 2.80 2.79 -2.07
CA VAL A 171 3.03 3.69 -3.21
C VAL A 171 1.85 3.63 -4.15
N ILE A 172 1.22 4.78 -4.38
CA ILE A 172 0.04 4.94 -5.22
C ILE A 172 0.37 5.79 -6.43
N ALA A 173 -0.08 5.36 -7.60
CA ALA A 173 -0.05 6.11 -8.83
C ALA A 173 -1.36 5.92 -9.60
N ALA A 174 -2.09 6.98 -9.85
CA ALA A 174 -3.35 6.97 -10.58
C ALA A 174 -3.49 8.26 -11.40
N ASP A 175 -4.48 8.31 -12.27
CA ASP A 175 -4.81 9.49 -13.06
C ASP A 175 -6.33 9.71 -13.00
N LEU A 176 -6.76 10.79 -12.33
CA LEU A 176 -8.17 11.16 -12.21
C LEU A 176 -8.76 11.66 -13.53
N GLY A 177 -7.94 12.14 -14.45
CA GLY A 177 -8.38 12.60 -15.77
C GLY A 177 -8.63 11.48 -16.76
N ALA A 178 -8.17 10.25 -16.47
CA ALA A 178 -8.31 9.07 -17.33
C ALA A 178 -9.39 8.08 -16.84
N ALA A 179 -10.07 8.38 -15.73
CA ALA A 179 -11.07 7.52 -15.09
C ALA A 179 -12.51 7.85 -15.49
#